data_f9590373c72567f3071cacdb4c099dd2
#
_entry.id   f9590373c72567f3071cacdb4c099dd2
#
_cell.length_a   1.000
_cell.length_b   1.000
_cell.length_c   1.000
_cell.angle_alpha   90.00
_cell.angle_beta   90.00
_cell.angle_gamma   90.00
#
_symmetry.space_group_name_H-M   'P 1'
#
loop_
_entity.id
_entity.type
_entity.pdbx_description
1 polymer ?
#
loop_
_entity_poly.entity_id
_entity_poly.type
_entity_poly.pdbx_seq_one_letter_code
_entity_poly.pdbx_strand_id
1 'polypeptide(L)'
;MRVLETIAALREYRKSLKESVGFVPTMGALHKGHQSLIERSLKENSHTIVSVFVNPTQFGANEDFSAYPRPLEKDLALCEGLGVSAVFAPKTSEMYPYETEQRLKLHAPTFLSSSLEGAMREGHFDGVVQVVLKMFHLVNPTRAYFGKKDAQQLLIIQHLVKDLLLDIEIAPCEIVRDSDNLALSSRNVYLNARERKQALAIPKALENIKQAIDKGEKACEKLKKLGLEILETLEVDYLEFCNHKLEPLKTIEPTNTLILVAARVGKTRLLDNLWV
;
A
#
# COMPACT_ATOMS: atom_id res chain seq x y z
N MET A 1 0.63 -17.56 18.57
CA MET A 1 1.24 -17.04 17.33
C MET A 1 2.75 -17.38 17.29
N ARG A 2 3.35 -17.64 16.10
CA ARG A 2 4.82 -17.83 15.96
C ARG A 2 5.47 -16.54 15.45
N VAL A 3 6.64 -16.19 16.00
CA VAL A 3 7.48 -15.10 15.48
C VAL A 3 8.67 -15.73 14.76
N LEU A 4 8.84 -15.40 13.47
CA LEU A 4 9.81 -15.99 12.57
C LEU A 4 10.77 -14.88 12.10
N GLU A 5 12.04 -14.96 12.46
CA GLU A 5 13.03 -13.91 12.15
C GLU A 5 13.97 -14.30 11.00
N THR A 6 13.99 -15.58 10.63
CA THR A 6 14.88 -16.09 9.58
C THR A 6 14.11 -16.75 8.43
N ILE A 7 14.69 -16.73 7.25
CA ILE A 7 14.15 -17.43 6.07
C ILE A 7 14.05 -18.94 6.33
N ALA A 8 15.01 -19.51 7.04
CA ALA A 8 15.02 -20.93 7.40
C ALA A 8 13.80 -21.29 8.26
N ALA A 9 13.53 -20.50 9.32
CA ALA A 9 12.37 -20.70 10.19
C ALA A 9 11.05 -20.52 9.44
N LEU A 10 10.95 -19.53 8.57
CA LEU A 10 9.76 -19.32 7.73
C LEU A 10 9.51 -20.51 6.79
N ARG A 11 10.56 -21.00 6.12
CA ARG A 11 10.46 -22.15 5.20
C ARG A 11 10.05 -23.43 5.95
N GLU A 12 10.61 -23.68 7.12
CA GLU A 12 10.23 -24.81 7.95
C GLU A 12 8.76 -24.72 8.37
N TYR A 13 8.36 -23.56 8.89
CA TYR A 13 6.96 -23.33 9.25
C TYR A 13 6.02 -23.49 8.06
N ARG A 14 6.35 -22.90 6.91
CA ARG A 14 5.51 -23.00 5.71
C ARG A 14 5.35 -24.44 5.21
N LYS A 15 6.39 -25.27 5.29
CA LYS A 15 6.31 -26.72 4.94
C LYS A 15 5.36 -27.49 5.84
N SER A 16 5.17 -27.06 7.09
CA SER A 16 4.22 -27.71 8.01
C SER A 16 2.75 -27.41 7.70
N LEU A 17 2.48 -26.35 6.90
CA LEU A 17 1.11 -25.96 6.56
C LEU A 17 0.65 -26.67 5.29
N LYS A 18 -0.50 -27.34 5.35
CA LYS A 18 -1.12 -28.09 4.22
C LYS A 18 -2.30 -27.34 3.61
N GLU A 19 -2.92 -26.46 4.38
CA GLU A 19 -4.13 -25.74 4.03
C GLU A 19 -3.83 -24.35 3.45
N SER A 20 -4.90 -23.60 3.15
CA SER A 20 -4.78 -22.26 2.57
C SER A 20 -4.02 -21.30 3.49
N VAL A 21 -3.16 -20.50 2.89
CA VAL A 21 -2.36 -19.49 3.57
C VAL A 21 -2.69 -18.11 3.00
N GLY A 22 -3.23 -17.24 3.85
CA GLY A 22 -3.35 -15.83 3.57
C GLY A 22 -2.08 -15.07 3.98
N PHE A 23 -1.67 -14.11 3.17
CA PHE A 23 -0.48 -13.31 3.43
C PHE A 23 -0.81 -11.82 3.45
N VAL A 24 -0.36 -11.13 4.49
CA VAL A 24 -0.51 -9.68 4.64
C VAL A 24 0.89 -9.04 4.73
N PRO A 25 1.46 -8.56 3.61
CA PRO A 25 2.73 -7.87 3.63
C PRO A 25 2.61 -6.48 4.23
N THR A 26 3.43 -6.17 5.24
CA THR A 26 3.47 -4.84 5.87
C THR A 26 4.89 -4.40 6.17
N MET A 27 5.06 -3.10 6.39
CA MET A 27 6.30 -2.53 6.93
C MET A 27 6.26 -2.35 8.46
N GLY A 28 5.23 -2.85 9.14
CA GLY A 28 5.01 -2.60 10.56
C GLY A 28 4.30 -1.27 10.83
N ALA A 29 4.34 -0.81 12.09
CA ALA A 29 3.53 0.31 12.60
C ALA A 29 2.04 0.08 12.26
N LEU A 30 1.55 -1.09 12.65
CA LEU A 30 0.22 -1.56 12.29
C LEU A 30 -0.87 -0.66 12.85
N HIS A 31 -1.87 -0.38 12.04
CA HIS A 31 -3.04 0.43 12.39
C HIS A 31 -4.31 -0.27 11.90
N LYS A 32 -5.49 0.30 12.19
CA LYS A 32 -6.79 -0.28 11.82
C LYS A 32 -6.92 -0.65 10.32
N GLY A 33 -6.23 0.08 9.44
CA GLY A 33 -6.15 -0.27 8.02
C GLY A 33 -5.47 -1.63 7.80
N HIS A 34 -4.31 -1.87 8.42
CA HIS A 34 -3.65 -3.18 8.37
C HIS A 34 -4.48 -4.26 9.08
N GLN A 35 -5.11 -3.91 10.22
CA GLN A 35 -5.99 -4.83 10.94
C GLN A 35 -7.11 -5.35 10.03
N SER A 36 -7.75 -4.50 9.23
CA SER A 36 -8.82 -4.94 8.32
C SER A 36 -8.35 -5.95 7.27
N LEU A 37 -7.11 -5.83 6.78
CA LEU A 37 -6.50 -6.82 5.88
C LEU A 37 -6.28 -8.16 6.59
N ILE A 38 -5.75 -8.11 7.82
CA ILE A 38 -5.50 -9.28 8.65
C ILE A 38 -6.81 -10.00 8.97
N GLU A 39 -7.83 -9.28 9.43
CA GLU A 39 -9.16 -9.84 9.74
C GLU A 39 -9.82 -10.50 8.53
N ARG A 40 -9.66 -9.90 7.34
CA ARG A 40 -10.14 -10.50 6.10
C ARG A 40 -9.37 -11.78 5.78
N SER A 41 -8.05 -11.76 5.91
CA SER A 41 -7.21 -12.94 5.69
C SER A 41 -7.58 -14.08 6.63
N LEU A 42 -7.80 -13.81 7.90
CA LEU A 42 -8.21 -14.79 8.91
C LEU A 42 -9.58 -15.43 8.63
N LYS A 43 -10.51 -14.68 8.00
CA LYS A 43 -11.83 -15.19 7.59
C LYS A 43 -11.77 -16.08 6.35
N GLU A 44 -10.83 -15.80 5.45
CA GLU A 44 -10.78 -16.41 4.12
C GLU A 44 -9.74 -17.53 4.00
N ASN A 45 -8.87 -17.73 5.02
CA ASN A 45 -7.81 -18.75 4.98
C ASN A 45 -7.69 -19.48 6.31
N SER A 46 -7.19 -20.72 6.25
CA SER A 46 -6.90 -21.54 7.44
C SER A 46 -5.72 -20.99 8.26
N HIS A 47 -4.76 -20.37 7.58
CA HIS A 47 -3.58 -19.76 8.21
C HIS A 47 -3.38 -18.35 7.67
N THR A 48 -2.97 -17.43 8.54
CA THR A 48 -2.57 -16.08 8.16
C THR A 48 -1.15 -15.80 8.59
N ILE A 49 -0.31 -15.40 7.65
CA ILE A 49 1.06 -14.93 7.88
C ILE A 49 1.10 -13.42 7.61
N VAL A 50 1.62 -12.66 8.55
CA VAL A 50 1.86 -11.23 8.41
C VAL A 50 3.36 -10.99 8.32
N SER A 51 3.85 -10.19 7.39
CA SER A 51 5.24 -9.71 7.46
C SER A 51 5.32 -8.33 8.09
N VAL A 52 6.34 -8.12 8.90
CA VAL A 52 6.71 -6.82 9.48
C VAL A 52 8.15 -6.56 9.07
N PHE A 53 8.34 -5.84 7.96
CA PHE A 53 9.66 -5.58 7.40
C PHE A 53 9.73 -4.21 6.71
N VAL A 54 10.48 -3.28 7.30
CA VAL A 54 10.76 -1.97 6.69
C VAL A 54 11.81 -2.17 5.60
N ASN A 55 11.33 -2.25 4.35
CA ASN A 55 12.17 -2.56 3.20
C ASN A 55 13.03 -1.38 2.78
N PRO A 56 14.36 -1.43 2.91
CA PRO A 56 15.23 -0.29 2.58
C PRO A 56 15.25 0.05 1.09
N THR A 57 15.00 -0.93 0.21
CA THR A 57 15.16 -0.74 -1.24
C THR A 57 14.02 0.06 -1.90
N GLN A 58 12.93 0.31 -1.18
CA GLN A 58 11.81 1.12 -1.65
C GLN A 58 11.82 2.58 -1.15
N PHE A 59 12.88 2.97 -0.43
CA PHE A 59 13.05 4.35 0.06
C PHE A 59 14.13 5.05 -0.74
N GLY A 60 13.82 6.24 -1.25
CA GLY A 60 14.79 7.13 -1.85
C GLY A 60 15.72 7.75 -0.80
N ALA A 61 16.82 8.35 -1.26
CA ALA A 61 17.83 8.96 -0.39
C ALA A 61 17.29 10.04 0.57
N ASN A 62 16.23 10.73 0.18
CA ASN A 62 15.61 11.82 0.94
C ASN A 62 14.28 11.42 1.60
N GLU A 63 13.97 10.12 1.66
CA GLU A 63 12.75 9.63 2.29
C GLU A 63 12.95 9.26 3.76
N ASP A 64 11.85 9.02 4.45
CA ASP A 64 11.75 8.82 5.90
C ASP A 64 12.22 7.45 6.42
N PHE A 65 13.10 6.73 5.70
CA PHE A 65 13.55 5.39 6.10
C PHE A 65 14.07 5.31 7.54
N SER A 66 14.91 6.28 7.93
CA SER A 66 15.50 6.33 9.29
C SER A 66 14.46 6.67 10.35
N ALA A 67 13.48 7.52 10.01
CA ALA A 67 12.42 7.98 10.89
C ALA A 67 11.18 7.06 10.88
N TYR A 68 11.11 6.10 9.94
CA TYR A 68 9.95 5.22 9.82
C TYR A 68 9.70 4.44 11.11
N PRO A 69 8.49 4.47 11.68
CA PRO A 69 8.21 3.87 12.98
C PRO A 69 8.37 2.34 12.95
N ARG A 70 9.02 1.78 14.00
CA ARG A 70 9.30 0.34 14.13
C ARG A 70 8.86 -0.19 15.51
N PRO A 71 7.57 -0.10 15.88
CA PRO A 71 7.06 -0.56 17.17
C PRO A 71 6.79 -2.09 17.15
N LEU A 72 7.81 -2.91 16.90
CA LEU A 72 7.65 -4.36 16.67
C LEU A 72 6.83 -5.05 17.78
N GLU A 73 7.10 -4.74 19.05
CA GLU A 73 6.36 -5.35 20.17
C GLU A 73 4.86 -5.05 20.11
N LYS A 74 4.47 -3.82 19.74
CA LYS A 74 3.05 -3.45 19.57
C LYS A 74 2.43 -4.17 18.37
N ASP A 75 3.18 -4.29 17.28
CA ASP A 75 2.74 -5.00 16.08
C ASP A 75 2.52 -6.49 16.38
N LEU A 76 3.44 -7.12 17.11
CA LEU A 76 3.31 -8.51 17.54
C LEU A 76 2.11 -8.72 18.46
N ALA A 77 1.92 -7.85 19.46
CA ALA A 77 0.78 -7.92 20.37
C ALA A 77 -0.56 -7.78 19.63
N LEU A 78 -0.65 -6.87 18.64
CA LEU A 78 -1.82 -6.74 17.78
C LEU A 78 -2.08 -8.02 16.97
N CYS A 79 -1.07 -8.57 16.31
CA CYS A 79 -1.20 -9.80 15.53
C CYS A 79 -1.61 -10.99 16.40
N GLU A 80 -1.06 -11.11 17.59
CA GLU A 80 -1.42 -12.17 18.54
C GLU A 80 -2.87 -12.03 19.02
N GLY A 81 -3.30 -10.82 19.39
CA GLY A 81 -4.66 -10.53 19.78
C GLY A 81 -5.71 -10.81 18.69
N LEU A 82 -5.33 -10.72 17.41
CA LEU A 82 -6.19 -11.05 16.28
C LEU A 82 -6.19 -12.54 15.94
N GLY A 83 -5.26 -13.34 16.46
CA GLY A 83 -5.17 -14.78 16.16
C GLY A 83 -4.34 -15.10 14.90
N VAL A 84 -3.41 -14.21 14.50
CA VAL A 84 -2.47 -14.45 13.39
C VAL A 84 -1.65 -15.73 13.65
N SER A 85 -1.48 -16.58 12.65
CA SER A 85 -0.75 -17.85 12.79
C SER A 85 0.76 -17.64 12.98
N ALA A 86 1.35 -16.73 12.19
CA ALA A 86 2.76 -16.36 12.32
C ALA A 86 3.03 -14.92 11.82
N VAL A 87 4.02 -14.29 12.43
CA VAL A 87 4.60 -13.03 11.96
C VAL A 87 6.02 -13.29 11.48
N PHE A 88 6.33 -12.87 10.26
CA PHE A 88 7.67 -12.89 9.71
C PHE A 88 8.31 -11.50 9.84
N ALA A 89 9.28 -11.38 10.74
CA ALA A 89 9.95 -10.13 11.07
C ALA A 89 11.47 -10.25 10.85
N PRO A 90 11.95 -10.37 9.60
CA PRO A 90 13.36 -10.60 9.32
C PRO A 90 14.21 -9.33 9.47
N LYS A 91 15.50 -9.51 9.72
CA LYS A 91 16.50 -8.45 9.58
C LYS A 91 16.79 -8.15 8.11
N THR A 92 17.27 -6.94 7.83
CA THR A 92 17.65 -6.54 6.45
C THR A 92 18.70 -7.48 5.84
N SER A 93 19.68 -7.95 6.60
CA SER A 93 20.70 -8.90 6.15
C SER A 93 20.13 -10.26 5.76
N GLU A 94 19.01 -10.67 6.34
CA GLU A 94 18.33 -11.90 5.99
C GLU A 94 17.65 -11.78 4.61
N MET A 95 16.98 -10.65 4.35
CA MET A 95 16.30 -10.40 3.08
C MET A 95 17.27 -10.01 1.94
N TYR A 96 18.37 -9.36 2.30
CA TYR A 96 19.38 -8.84 1.36
C TYR A 96 20.79 -9.21 1.83
N PRO A 97 21.19 -10.48 1.65
CA PRO A 97 22.50 -10.98 2.10
C PRO A 97 23.68 -10.52 1.22
N TYR A 98 23.39 -9.94 0.06
CA TYR A 98 24.41 -9.46 -0.88
C TYR A 98 24.45 -7.94 -0.93
N GLU A 99 25.63 -7.39 -1.27
CA GLU A 99 25.79 -5.97 -1.56
C GLU A 99 24.91 -5.55 -2.76
N THR A 100 24.62 -4.25 -2.86
CA THR A 100 23.66 -3.73 -3.84
C THR A 100 24.03 -4.09 -5.28
N GLU A 101 25.32 -4.05 -5.60
CA GLU A 101 25.84 -4.32 -6.95
C GLU A 101 25.73 -5.80 -7.35
N GLN A 102 25.60 -6.68 -6.36
CA GLN A 102 25.51 -8.14 -6.57
C GLN A 102 24.07 -8.65 -6.61
N ARG A 103 23.10 -7.77 -6.36
CA ARG A 103 21.69 -8.16 -6.33
C ARG A 103 21.11 -8.21 -7.73
N LEU A 104 20.23 -9.18 -7.97
CA LEU A 104 19.35 -9.12 -9.14
C LEU A 104 18.50 -7.88 -9.07
N LYS A 105 18.41 -7.13 -10.17
CA LYS A 105 17.53 -5.97 -10.30
C LYS A 105 16.24 -6.42 -10.96
N LEU A 106 15.12 -6.07 -10.33
CA LEU A 106 13.80 -6.21 -10.89
C LEU A 106 13.25 -4.81 -11.12
N HIS A 107 12.67 -4.59 -12.29
CA HIS A 107 12.05 -3.32 -12.63
C HIS A 107 10.54 -3.48 -12.69
N ALA A 108 9.85 -2.55 -12.06
CA ALA A 108 8.39 -2.45 -12.19
C ALA A 108 8.02 -2.07 -13.64
N PRO A 109 6.87 -2.51 -14.18
CA PRO A 109 6.47 -2.18 -15.53
C PRO A 109 6.40 -0.67 -15.74
N THR A 110 7.14 -0.14 -16.71
CA THR A 110 7.29 1.30 -16.95
C THR A 110 5.94 2.00 -17.09
N PHE A 111 4.97 1.40 -17.78
CA PHE A 111 3.63 1.99 -17.96
C PHE A 111 2.84 2.16 -16.66
N LEU A 112 3.18 1.42 -15.58
CA LEU A 112 2.59 1.55 -14.25
C LEU A 112 3.48 2.30 -13.25
N SER A 113 4.76 2.51 -13.56
CA SER A 113 5.75 3.03 -12.60
C SER A 113 6.41 4.34 -13.01
N SER A 114 6.15 4.88 -14.22
CA SER A 114 6.78 6.11 -14.70
C SER A 114 5.99 7.39 -14.42
N SER A 115 4.79 7.29 -13.84
CA SER A 115 3.93 8.42 -13.51
C SER A 115 3.56 8.43 -12.02
N LEU A 116 2.91 9.49 -11.56
CA LEU A 116 2.36 9.61 -10.21
C LEU A 116 3.41 9.32 -9.12
N GLU A 117 3.17 8.33 -8.24
CA GLU A 117 4.16 7.95 -7.21
C GLU A 117 5.50 7.53 -7.80
N GLY A 118 5.49 6.83 -8.93
CA GLY A 118 6.73 6.37 -9.56
C GLY A 118 7.58 7.50 -10.14
N ALA A 119 6.95 8.56 -10.65
CA ALA A 119 7.65 9.76 -11.09
C ALA A 119 8.21 10.58 -9.92
N MET A 120 7.53 10.57 -8.78
CA MET A 120 7.92 11.31 -7.57
C MET A 120 8.95 10.58 -6.70
N ARG A 121 9.03 9.25 -6.84
CA ARG A 121 9.81 8.35 -5.98
C ARG A 121 10.61 7.38 -6.83
N GLU A 122 11.70 7.85 -7.40
CA GLU A 122 12.56 7.05 -8.28
C GLU A 122 13.01 5.74 -7.60
N GLY A 123 12.86 4.62 -8.30
CA GLY A 123 13.23 3.28 -7.81
C GLY A 123 12.29 2.68 -6.75
N HIS A 124 11.28 3.43 -6.27
CA HIS A 124 10.35 2.96 -5.25
C HIS A 124 9.67 1.64 -5.64
N PHE A 125 9.05 1.61 -6.81
CA PHE A 125 8.33 0.42 -7.25
C PHE A 125 9.24 -0.75 -7.62
N ASP A 126 10.47 -0.51 -8.03
CA ASP A 126 11.48 -1.57 -8.20
C ASP A 126 11.78 -2.25 -6.86
N GLY A 127 11.93 -1.45 -5.80
CA GLY A 127 12.08 -1.97 -4.44
C GLY A 127 10.85 -2.74 -3.96
N VAL A 128 9.63 -2.26 -4.28
CA VAL A 128 8.37 -2.93 -3.93
C VAL A 128 8.23 -4.28 -4.64
N VAL A 129 8.39 -4.34 -5.97
CA VAL A 129 8.27 -5.62 -6.71
C VAL A 129 9.32 -6.62 -6.25
N GLN A 130 10.54 -6.16 -5.95
CA GLN A 130 11.61 -7.02 -5.46
C GLN A 130 11.26 -7.66 -4.10
N VAL A 131 10.84 -6.86 -3.12
CA VAL A 131 10.52 -7.39 -1.77
C VAL A 131 9.28 -8.26 -1.80
N VAL A 132 8.24 -7.85 -2.53
CA VAL A 132 6.99 -8.61 -2.61
C VAL A 132 7.21 -9.96 -3.30
N LEU A 133 7.97 -10.00 -4.40
CA LEU A 133 8.31 -11.25 -5.08
C LEU A 133 9.09 -12.20 -4.17
N LYS A 134 10.08 -11.70 -3.42
CA LYS A 134 10.80 -12.50 -2.41
C LYS A 134 9.85 -13.07 -1.35
N MET A 135 8.94 -12.23 -0.82
CA MET A 135 7.96 -12.66 0.16
C MET A 135 7.00 -13.70 -0.41
N PHE A 136 6.51 -13.51 -1.65
CA PHE A 136 5.65 -14.48 -2.33
C PHE A 136 6.35 -15.83 -2.51
N HIS A 137 7.62 -15.81 -2.91
CA HIS A 137 8.41 -17.04 -3.03
C HIS A 137 8.61 -17.75 -1.67
N LEU A 138 8.81 -17.01 -0.59
CA LEU A 138 9.04 -17.57 0.74
C LEU A 138 7.76 -18.07 1.40
N VAL A 139 6.70 -17.29 1.32
CA VAL A 139 5.40 -17.61 1.95
C VAL A 139 4.58 -18.55 1.09
N ASN A 140 4.69 -18.46 -0.23
CA ASN A 140 3.87 -19.18 -1.22
C ASN A 140 2.38 -19.18 -0.79
N PRO A 141 1.75 -18.00 -0.70
CA PRO A 141 0.39 -17.87 -0.17
C PRO A 141 -0.63 -18.30 -1.23
N THR A 142 -1.78 -18.79 -0.77
CA THR A 142 -2.97 -18.96 -1.62
C THR A 142 -3.53 -17.59 -2.02
N ARG A 143 -3.51 -16.65 -1.07
CA ARG A 143 -4.07 -15.31 -1.25
C ARG A 143 -3.24 -14.26 -0.52
N ALA A 144 -2.99 -13.12 -1.17
CA ALA A 144 -2.28 -12.00 -0.58
C ALA A 144 -3.14 -10.73 -0.57
N TYR A 145 -3.14 -10.01 0.55
CA TYR A 145 -4.06 -8.91 0.83
C TYR A 145 -3.34 -7.56 0.72
N PHE A 146 -3.86 -6.67 -0.11
CA PHE A 146 -3.32 -5.32 -0.33
C PHE A 146 -4.42 -4.27 -0.25
N GLY A 147 -4.11 -3.15 0.39
CA GLY A 147 -5.06 -2.03 0.51
C GLY A 147 -5.19 -1.23 -0.79
N LYS A 148 -6.42 -0.89 -1.18
CA LYS A 148 -6.73 0.02 -2.29
C LYS A 148 -6.16 1.43 -2.07
N LYS A 149 -5.80 1.78 -0.84
CA LYS A 149 -5.20 3.08 -0.52
C LYS A 149 -3.93 3.34 -1.32
N ASP A 150 -3.07 2.35 -1.48
CA ASP A 150 -1.86 2.43 -2.28
C ASP A 150 -2.15 1.86 -3.68
N ALA A 151 -3.06 2.53 -4.39
CA ALA A 151 -3.69 2.04 -5.62
C ALA A 151 -2.67 1.67 -6.70
N GLN A 152 -1.68 2.53 -6.96
CA GLN A 152 -0.63 2.26 -7.95
C GLN A 152 0.19 1.03 -7.57
N GLN A 153 0.54 0.87 -6.29
CA GLN A 153 1.20 -0.34 -5.79
C GLN A 153 0.33 -1.58 -6.03
N LEU A 154 -0.96 -1.51 -5.70
CA LEU A 154 -1.89 -2.63 -5.91
C LEU A 154 -1.93 -3.06 -7.38
N LEU A 155 -2.04 -2.12 -8.32
CA LEU A 155 -2.04 -2.40 -9.76
C LEU A 155 -0.73 -3.05 -10.22
N ILE A 156 0.41 -2.57 -9.73
CA ILE A 156 1.73 -3.14 -10.04
C ILE A 156 1.84 -4.56 -9.51
N ILE A 157 1.37 -4.84 -8.30
CA ILE A 157 1.42 -6.19 -7.72
C ILE A 157 0.47 -7.15 -8.44
N GLN A 158 -0.72 -6.70 -8.83
CA GLN A 158 -1.63 -7.49 -9.66
C GLN A 158 -0.98 -7.83 -11.02
N HIS A 159 -0.31 -6.86 -11.63
CA HIS A 159 0.44 -7.09 -12.86
C HIS A 159 1.60 -8.06 -12.67
N LEU A 160 2.39 -7.90 -11.60
CA LEU A 160 3.49 -8.81 -11.24
C LEU A 160 3.02 -10.28 -11.16
N VAL A 161 1.92 -10.53 -10.45
CA VAL A 161 1.36 -11.89 -10.29
C VAL A 161 0.93 -12.46 -11.63
N LYS A 162 0.26 -11.65 -12.46
CA LYS A 162 -0.23 -12.06 -13.77
C LYS A 162 0.91 -12.32 -14.77
N ASP A 163 1.88 -11.41 -14.82
CA ASP A 163 3.01 -11.46 -15.78
C ASP A 163 3.95 -12.63 -15.47
N LEU A 164 4.24 -12.86 -14.19
CA LEU A 164 5.11 -13.95 -13.74
C LEU A 164 4.36 -15.27 -13.54
N LEU A 165 3.07 -15.35 -13.91
CA LEU A 165 2.25 -16.57 -13.82
C LEU A 165 2.24 -17.18 -12.40
N LEU A 166 2.25 -16.33 -11.36
CA LEU A 166 2.23 -16.80 -9.99
C LEU A 166 0.82 -17.30 -9.62
N ASP A 167 0.75 -18.47 -9.01
CA ASP A 167 -0.52 -19.04 -8.51
C ASP A 167 -0.90 -18.43 -7.17
N ILE A 168 -1.18 -17.12 -7.18
CA ILE A 168 -1.51 -16.31 -6.00
C ILE A 168 -2.68 -15.39 -6.35
N GLU A 169 -3.75 -15.46 -5.57
CA GLU A 169 -4.84 -14.49 -5.69
C GLU A 169 -4.48 -13.19 -4.95
N ILE A 170 -4.53 -12.05 -5.64
CA ILE A 170 -4.41 -10.73 -4.98
C ILE A 170 -5.81 -10.26 -4.56
N ALA A 171 -6.01 -10.09 -3.26
CA ALA A 171 -7.25 -9.62 -2.66
C ALA A 171 -7.17 -8.10 -2.36
N PRO A 172 -7.80 -7.23 -3.17
CA PRO A 172 -7.89 -5.80 -2.89
C PRO A 172 -8.76 -5.56 -1.66
N CYS A 173 -8.31 -4.74 -0.72
CA CYS A 173 -9.05 -4.40 0.49
C CYS A 173 -9.40 -2.91 0.50
N GLU A 174 -10.60 -2.58 0.98
CA GLU A 174 -11.11 -1.22 1.00
C GLU A 174 -10.27 -0.28 1.87
N ILE A 175 -10.34 1.02 1.56
CA ILE A 175 -9.65 2.06 2.32
C ILE A 175 -10.34 2.22 3.68
N VAL A 176 -9.59 2.01 4.74
CA VAL A 176 -10.07 2.29 6.09
C VAL A 176 -9.72 3.73 6.45
N ARG A 177 -10.71 4.44 6.96
CA ARG A 177 -10.60 5.85 7.35
C ARG A 177 -10.73 6.01 8.86
N ASP A 178 -10.14 7.06 9.39
CA ASP A 178 -10.35 7.45 10.79
C ASP A 178 -11.73 8.11 10.98
N SER A 179 -12.11 8.39 12.21
CA SER A 179 -13.41 9.00 12.56
C SER A 179 -13.64 10.37 11.90
N ASP A 180 -12.59 11.06 11.51
CA ASP A 180 -12.62 12.34 10.79
C ASP A 180 -12.51 12.18 9.26
N ASN A 181 -12.66 10.96 8.74
CA ASN A 181 -12.61 10.57 7.33
C ASN A 181 -11.21 10.59 6.69
N LEU A 182 -10.14 10.91 7.42
CA LEU A 182 -8.78 10.82 6.89
C LEU A 182 -8.40 9.35 6.64
N ALA A 183 -7.85 9.05 5.45
CA ALA A 183 -7.34 7.71 5.14
C ALA A 183 -6.23 7.32 6.13
N LEU A 184 -6.32 6.12 6.70
CA LEU A 184 -5.33 5.66 7.69
C LEU A 184 -3.97 5.40 7.04
N SER A 185 -2.94 5.98 7.64
CA SER A 185 -1.54 5.80 7.26
C SER A 185 -0.65 5.84 8.49
N SER A 186 0.42 5.06 8.52
CA SER A 186 1.44 5.15 9.56
C SER A 186 2.09 6.55 9.66
N ARG A 187 2.06 7.33 8.56
CA ARG A 187 2.55 8.70 8.53
C ARG A 187 1.62 9.73 9.20
N ASN A 188 0.36 9.37 9.50
CA ASN A 188 -0.57 10.28 10.18
C ASN A 188 -0.08 10.69 11.57
N VAL A 189 0.79 9.92 12.20
CA VAL A 189 1.40 10.25 13.50
C VAL A 189 2.32 11.48 13.45
N TYR A 190 2.77 11.88 12.27
CA TYR A 190 3.62 13.07 12.09
C TYR A 190 2.82 14.37 12.07
N LEU A 191 1.49 14.31 11.88
CA LEU A 191 0.63 15.48 11.79
C LEU A 191 0.33 16.05 13.19
N ASN A 192 0.64 17.32 13.39
CA ASN A 192 0.11 18.05 14.55
C ASN A 192 -1.39 18.36 14.35
N ALA A 193 -2.05 18.90 15.40
CA ALA A 193 -3.49 19.16 15.38
C ALA A 193 -3.94 20.14 14.28
N ARG A 194 -3.10 21.12 13.91
CA ARG A 194 -3.39 22.06 12.81
C ARG A 194 -3.24 21.39 11.47
N GLU A 195 -2.14 20.66 11.28
CA GLU A 195 -1.87 19.91 10.05
C GLU A 195 -2.93 18.83 9.82
N ARG A 196 -3.37 18.14 10.90
CA ARG A 196 -4.45 17.17 10.77
C ARG A 196 -5.74 17.80 10.23
N LYS A 197 -6.12 18.98 10.71
CA LYS A 197 -7.28 19.71 10.19
C LYS A 197 -7.12 20.08 8.72
N GLN A 198 -5.93 20.51 8.32
CA GLN A 198 -5.62 20.82 6.91
C GLN A 198 -5.70 19.56 6.03
N ALA A 199 -5.21 18.42 6.51
CA ALA A 199 -5.24 17.14 5.80
C ALA A 199 -6.66 16.69 5.42
N LEU A 200 -7.69 17.10 6.16
CA LEU A 200 -9.09 16.78 5.88
C LEU A 200 -9.61 17.39 4.56
N ALA A 201 -8.89 18.34 3.97
CA ALA A 201 -9.20 18.82 2.62
C ALA A 201 -9.09 17.69 1.58
N ILE A 202 -8.20 16.70 1.80
CA ILE A 202 -7.99 15.58 0.86
C ILE A 202 -9.24 14.70 0.75
N PRO A 203 -9.74 14.05 1.81
CA PRO A 203 -10.96 13.25 1.72
C PRO A 203 -12.17 14.09 1.33
N LYS A 204 -12.25 15.37 1.75
CA LYS A 204 -13.33 16.29 1.36
C LYS A 204 -13.33 16.54 -0.16
N ALA A 205 -12.18 16.73 -0.78
CA ALA A 205 -12.08 16.90 -2.24
C ALA A 205 -12.59 15.65 -2.98
N LEU A 206 -12.16 14.46 -2.57
CA LEU A 206 -12.62 13.21 -3.15
C LEU A 206 -14.12 12.98 -2.96
N GLU A 207 -14.65 13.32 -1.79
CA GLU A 207 -16.10 13.23 -1.51
C GLU A 207 -16.91 14.16 -2.41
N ASN A 208 -16.49 15.41 -2.58
CA ASN A 208 -17.19 16.37 -3.47
C ASN A 208 -17.10 15.94 -4.95
N ILE A 209 -15.95 15.42 -5.38
CA ILE A 209 -15.80 14.83 -6.70
C ILE A 209 -16.79 13.67 -6.88
N LYS A 210 -16.85 12.75 -5.90
CA LYS A 210 -17.80 11.63 -5.94
C LYS A 210 -19.22 12.10 -6.03
N GLN A 211 -19.65 13.06 -5.22
CA GLN A 211 -20.99 13.63 -5.25
C GLN A 211 -21.32 14.28 -6.61
N ALA A 212 -20.34 14.93 -7.26
CA ALA A 212 -20.54 15.51 -8.59
C ALA A 212 -20.71 14.40 -9.66
N ILE A 213 -19.95 13.31 -9.56
CA ILE A 213 -20.09 12.13 -10.44
C ILE A 213 -21.46 11.49 -10.22
N ASP A 214 -21.89 11.30 -8.98
CA ASP A 214 -23.20 10.72 -8.64
C ASP A 214 -24.38 11.59 -9.17
N LYS A 215 -24.17 12.92 -9.34
CA LYS A 215 -25.10 13.87 -9.98
C LYS A 215 -24.99 13.92 -11.50
N GLY A 216 -24.14 13.11 -12.11
CA GLY A 216 -24.02 12.96 -13.57
C GLY A 216 -22.87 13.74 -14.22
N GLU A 217 -22.02 14.46 -13.49
CA GLU A 217 -20.83 15.06 -14.10
C GLU A 217 -19.82 13.96 -14.48
N LYS A 218 -19.37 13.98 -15.73
CA LYS A 218 -18.43 12.99 -16.27
C LYS A 218 -17.12 13.60 -16.77
N ALA A 219 -17.05 14.91 -16.95
CA ALA A 219 -15.87 15.57 -17.48
C ALA A 219 -14.77 15.65 -16.42
N CYS A 220 -13.69 14.88 -16.60
CA CYS A 220 -12.58 14.82 -15.64
C CYS A 220 -11.95 16.19 -15.36
N GLU A 221 -11.85 17.06 -16.37
CA GLU A 221 -11.32 18.43 -16.20
C GLU A 221 -12.15 19.26 -15.20
N LYS A 222 -13.48 19.21 -15.30
CA LYS A 222 -14.37 19.92 -14.37
C LYS A 222 -14.27 19.36 -12.95
N LEU A 223 -14.23 18.04 -12.83
CA LEU A 223 -14.07 17.35 -11.55
C LEU A 223 -12.71 17.64 -10.92
N LYS A 224 -11.65 17.69 -11.74
CA LYS A 224 -10.31 18.07 -11.30
C LYS A 224 -10.27 19.50 -10.75
N LYS A 225 -10.89 20.44 -11.46
CA LYS A 225 -11.01 21.84 -11.02
C LYS A 225 -11.72 21.92 -9.66
N LEU A 226 -12.88 21.23 -9.51
CA LEU A 226 -13.61 21.17 -8.26
C LEU A 226 -12.76 20.65 -7.09
N GLY A 227 -11.99 19.59 -7.34
CA GLY A 227 -11.10 19.03 -6.31
C GLY A 227 -9.96 19.97 -5.94
N LEU A 228 -9.31 20.60 -6.93
CA LEU A 228 -8.19 21.53 -6.70
C LEU A 228 -8.62 22.79 -5.95
N GLU A 229 -9.83 23.32 -6.17
CA GLU A 229 -10.40 24.43 -5.40
C GLU A 229 -10.50 24.10 -3.89
N ILE A 230 -10.83 22.86 -3.55
CA ILE A 230 -10.90 22.41 -2.14
C ILE A 230 -9.50 22.21 -1.55
N LEU A 231 -8.54 21.82 -2.39
CA LEU A 231 -7.16 21.55 -2.00
C LEU A 231 -6.26 22.80 -2.03
N GLU A 232 -6.77 24.00 -2.35
CA GLU A 232 -6.00 25.24 -2.56
C GLU A 232 -5.04 25.61 -1.43
N THR A 233 -5.34 25.16 -0.19
CA THR A 233 -4.51 25.41 1.00
C THR A 233 -3.36 24.43 1.18
N LEU A 234 -3.27 23.42 0.31
CA LEU A 234 -2.25 22.36 0.34
C LEU A 234 -1.31 22.46 -0.85
N GLU A 235 -0.10 21.99 -0.68
CA GLU A 235 0.81 21.75 -1.80
C GLU A 235 0.42 20.43 -2.47
N VAL A 236 -0.27 20.50 -3.61
CA VAL A 236 -0.78 19.34 -4.34
C VAL A 236 0.28 18.88 -5.34
N ASP A 237 0.82 17.67 -5.13
CA ASP A 237 1.74 17.06 -6.09
C ASP A 237 0.98 16.62 -7.35
N TYR A 238 -0.20 16.01 -7.17
CA TYR A 238 -1.12 15.66 -8.25
C TYR A 238 -2.56 15.43 -7.74
N LEU A 239 -3.52 15.66 -8.62
CA LEU A 239 -4.89 15.15 -8.58
C LEU A 239 -5.21 14.66 -10.00
N GLU A 240 -5.21 13.34 -10.21
CA GLU A 240 -5.30 12.76 -11.55
C GLU A 240 -6.43 11.74 -11.66
N PHE A 241 -7.00 11.71 -12.87
CA PHE A 241 -8.05 10.78 -13.28
C PHE A 241 -7.48 9.83 -14.32
N CYS A 242 -7.42 8.56 -14.02
CA CYS A 242 -6.86 7.55 -14.91
C CYS A 242 -7.65 6.25 -14.88
N ASN A 243 -7.42 5.40 -15.87
CA ASN A 243 -7.93 4.04 -15.88
C ASN A 243 -7.02 3.10 -15.05
N HIS A 244 -7.36 1.82 -14.99
CA HIS A 244 -6.58 0.81 -14.25
C HIS A 244 -5.21 0.48 -14.89
N LYS A 245 -4.88 1.08 -16.05
CA LYS A 245 -3.53 1.07 -16.63
C LYS A 245 -2.75 2.36 -16.35
N LEU A 246 -3.34 3.25 -15.53
CA LEU A 246 -2.83 4.59 -15.22
C LEU A 246 -2.75 5.53 -16.45
N GLU A 247 -3.50 5.24 -17.50
CA GLU A 247 -3.65 6.12 -18.65
C GLU A 247 -4.64 7.25 -18.30
N PRO A 248 -4.31 8.51 -18.58
CA PRO A 248 -5.19 9.64 -18.27
C PRO A 248 -6.54 9.55 -18.95
N LEU A 249 -7.62 9.86 -18.22
CA LEU A 249 -8.98 9.90 -18.72
C LEU A 249 -9.49 11.34 -18.89
N LYS A 250 -10.25 11.57 -19.98
CA LYS A 250 -10.98 12.82 -20.19
C LYS A 250 -12.40 12.76 -19.65
N THR A 251 -12.93 11.55 -19.51
CA THR A 251 -14.30 11.28 -19.08
C THR A 251 -14.31 10.11 -18.13
N ILE A 252 -15.16 10.17 -17.10
CA ILE A 252 -15.36 9.07 -16.16
C ILE A 252 -15.81 7.80 -16.90
N GLU A 253 -15.10 6.72 -16.67
CA GLU A 253 -15.43 5.37 -17.13
C GLU A 253 -15.87 4.54 -15.92
N PRO A 254 -17.14 4.20 -15.75
CA PRO A 254 -17.61 3.39 -14.62
C PRO A 254 -16.82 2.08 -14.50
N THR A 255 -16.47 1.72 -13.28
CA THR A 255 -15.68 0.52 -12.93
C THR A 255 -14.22 0.48 -13.44
N ASN A 256 -13.76 1.54 -14.12
CA ASN A 256 -12.42 1.63 -14.68
C ASN A 256 -11.73 2.98 -14.40
N THR A 257 -12.34 3.84 -13.57
CA THR A 257 -11.73 5.14 -13.21
C THR A 257 -11.12 5.09 -11.81
N LEU A 258 -9.88 5.55 -11.73
CA LEU A 258 -9.18 5.88 -10.48
C LEU A 258 -8.98 7.39 -10.41
N ILE A 259 -9.31 7.98 -9.27
CA ILE A 259 -9.02 9.36 -8.95
C ILE A 259 -7.97 9.34 -7.84
N LEU A 260 -6.77 9.78 -8.16
CA LEU A 260 -5.60 9.68 -7.30
C LEU A 260 -5.16 11.07 -6.87
N VAL A 261 -4.90 11.26 -5.59
CA VAL A 261 -4.41 12.52 -5.04
C VAL A 261 -3.20 12.30 -4.15
N ALA A 262 -2.21 13.16 -4.33
CA ALA A 262 -1.09 13.31 -3.42
C ALA A 262 -0.93 14.78 -3.05
N ALA A 263 -0.80 15.08 -1.77
CA ALA A 263 -0.61 16.43 -1.28
C ALA A 263 0.28 16.44 -0.03
N ARG A 264 0.97 17.57 0.17
CA ARG A 264 1.81 17.82 1.33
C ARG A 264 1.04 18.65 2.36
N VAL A 265 1.14 18.20 3.60
CA VAL A 265 0.63 18.92 4.77
C VAL A 265 1.80 19.13 5.73
N GLY A 266 2.31 20.35 5.79
CA GLY A 266 3.60 20.60 6.40
C GLY A 266 4.70 19.78 5.71
N LYS A 267 5.41 18.95 6.47
CA LYS A 267 6.45 18.06 5.92
C LYS A 267 5.91 16.67 5.52
N THR A 268 4.65 16.37 5.83
CA THR A 268 4.07 15.04 5.62
C THR A 268 3.37 14.97 4.28
N ARG A 269 3.79 14.03 3.43
CA ARG A 269 3.14 13.72 2.18
C ARG A 269 2.06 12.66 2.39
N LEU A 270 0.84 12.96 1.99
CA LEU A 270 -0.33 12.11 2.15
C LEU A 270 -0.91 11.69 0.79
N LEU A 271 -1.41 10.48 0.74
CA LEU A 271 -2.06 9.88 -0.42
C LEU A 271 -3.47 9.47 -0.06
N ASP A 272 -4.38 9.68 -1.00
CA ASP A 272 -5.73 9.13 -0.97
C ASP A 272 -6.22 8.88 -2.40
N ASN A 273 -7.32 8.14 -2.53
CA ASN A 273 -7.89 7.86 -3.84
C ASN A 273 -9.38 7.48 -3.76
N LEU A 274 -10.01 7.47 -4.93
CA LEU A 274 -11.36 7.00 -5.13
C LEU A 274 -11.41 6.07 -6.35
N TRP A 275 -12.00 4.89 -6.17
CA TRP A 275 -12.31 3.92 -7.22
C TRP A 275 -13.77 4.13 -7.66
N VAL A 276 -13.98 4.37 -8.96
CA VAL A 276 -15.30 4.72 -9.54
C VAL A 276 -15.74 3.64 -10.50
#